data_54d9a2f184ac563c69dd8d56c585d367
#
_entry.id   54d9a2f184ac563c69dd8d56c585d367
#
_cell.length_a   1.000
_cell.length_b   1.000
_cell.length_c   1.000
_cell.angle_alpha   90.00
_cell.angle_beta   90.00
_cell.angle_gamma   90.00
#
_symmetry.space_group_name_H-M   'P 1'
#
loop_
_entity.id
_entity.type
_entity.pdbx_description
1 polymer ?
#
loop_
_entity_poly.entity_id
_entity_poly.type
_entity_poly.pdbx_seq_one_letter_code
_entity_poly.pdbx_strand_id
1 'polypeptide(L)'
;LAQAPFKITRRASREQVSILREFVWLQMLNLGQKVWGIAVSDAHTVFGNGVGGWRTYIPSSSDEPEEIEWEEISRRAKAGQMMLTTGPFLQVSTKDGTLPGGLTRANDSLSLNVGVQCPSWIDIDRVQVLINGRQSSEHNYTRIKHPELFQDGVLKFDQQLTIKLSQDAHIIVVAYGENFDLKTGYGKSSQGTNKPCAYHNPIFIDTDGDGFTPNGDTLGFPIPTAKMSVNAVKEQLSKLNTPTK
;
A
#
# COMPACT_ATOMS: atom_id res chain seq x y z
N LEU A 1 -2.97 8.83 -2.16
CA LEU A 1 -4.44 8.69 -2.07
C LEU A 1 -5.18 10.03 -1.85
N ALA A 2 -4.46 11.17 -1.83
CA ALA A 2 -5.10 12.50 -1.82
C ALA A 2 -5.68 12.91 -3.19
N GLN A 3 -5.51 12.08 -4.22
CA GLN A 3 -6.08 12.32 -5.55
C GLN A 3 -7.41 11.60 -5.70
N ALA A 4 -8.30 12.18 -6.50
CA ALA A 4 -9.56 11.54 -6.86
C ALA A 4 -9.30 10.10 -7.38
N PRO A 5 -10.12 9.12 -6.98
CA PRO A 5 -9.92 7.72 -7.35
C PRO A 5 -10.16 7.45 -8.85
N PHE A 6 -10.49 8.48 -9.61
CA PHE A 6 -10.84 8.38 -11.03
C PHE A 6 -9.87 9.15 -11.91
N LYS A 7 -9.62 8.60 -13.09
CA LYS A 7 -9.04 9.31 -14.23
C LYS A 7 -10.01 9.25 -15.41
N ILE A 8 -10.15 10.34 -16.12
CA ILE A 8 -10.80 10.34 -17.44
C ILE A 8 -9.70 10.12 -18.46
N THR A 9 -9.76 8.99 -19.14
CA THR A 9 -8.84 8.64 -20.23
C THR A 9 -9.57 8.73 -21.56
N ARG A 10 -8.85 9.09 -22.63
CA ARG A 10 -9.38 9.14 -23.98
C ARG A 10 -8.80 8.02 -24.82
N ARG A 11 -9.65 7.14 -25.32
CA ARG A 11 -9.26 6.06 -26.21
C ARG A 11 -10.14 6.08 -27.46
N ALA A 12 -9.53 6.14 -28.64
CA ALA A 12 -10.22 6.17 -29.90
C ALA A 12 -11.39 7.20 -29.94
N SER A 13 -11.11 8.47 -29.58
CA SER A 13 -12.07 9.57 -29.50
C SER A 13 -13.19 9.47 -28.45
N ARG A 14 -13.24 8.39 -27.66
CA ARG A 14 -14.21 8.24 -26.57
C ARG A 14 -13.56 8.48 -25.21
N GLU A 15 -14.25 9.23 -24.36
CA GLU A 15 -13.84 9.37 -22.97
C GLU A 15 -14.28 8.13 -22.16
N GLN A 16 -13.38 7.63 -21.33
CA GLN A 16 -13.63 6.48 -20.45
C GLN A 16 -13.18 6.83 -19.03
N VAL A 17 -13.93 6.37 -18.06
CA VAL A 17 -13.54 6.43 -16.65
C VAL A 17 -12.61 5.27 -16.34
N SER A 18 -11.43 5.60 -15.84
CA SER A 18 -10.49 4.64 -15.26
C SER A 18 -10.46 4.84 -13.75
N ILE A 19 -10.61 3.76 -12.99
CA ILE A 19 -10.61 3.78 -11.54
C ILE A 19 -9.25 3.27 -11.05
N LEU A 20 -8.72 3.88 -9.99
CA LEU A 20 -7.53 3.37 -9.32
C LEU A 20 -7.89 2.04 -8.63
N ARG A 21 -7.19 0.97 -8.97
CA ARG A 21 -7.45 -0.38 -8.45
C ARG A 21 -7.26 -0.45 -6.95
N GLU A 22 -6.23 0.23 -6.44
CA GLU A 22 -5.92 0.33 -5.02
C GLU A 22 -7.08 0.97 -4.24
N PHE A 23 -7.75 1.95 -4.82
CA PHE A 23 -8.91 2.58 -4.19
C PHE A 23 -10.09 1.60 -4.05
N VAL A 24 -10.41 0.85 -5.11
CA VAL A 24 -11.45 -0.19 -5.07
C VAL A 24 -11.09 -1.29 -4.07
N TRP A 25 -9.82 -1.68 -4.03
CA TRP A 25 -9.32 -2.65 -3.06
C TRP A 25 -9.56 -2.19 -1.61
N LEU A 26 -9.24 -0.92 -1.28
CA LEU A 26 -9.51 -0.36 0.04
C LEU A 26 -11.02 -0.35 0.38
N GLN A 27 -11.88 -0.03 -0.58
CA GLN A 27 -13.34 -0.13 -0.39
C GLN A 27 -13.78 -1.57 -0.11
N MET A 28 -13.23 -2.55 -0.82
CA MET A 28 -13.54 -3.98 -0.59
C MET A 28 -13.11 -4.42 0.81
N LEU A 29 -11.94 -4.01 1.28
CA LEU A 29 -11.48 -4.28 2.64
C LEU A 29 -12.43 -3.69 3.68
N ASN A 30 -12.88 -2.45 3.49
CA ASN A 30 -13.85 -1.78 4.36
C ASN A 30 -15.23 -2.47 4.37
N LEU A 31 -15.55 -3.25 3.35
CA LEU A 31 -16.74 -4.09 3.28
C LEU A 31 -16.52 -5.51 3.82
N GLY A 32 -15.37 -5.79 4.41
CA GLY A 32 -15.03 -7.10 4.97
C GLY A 32 -14.58 -8.15 3.95
N GLN A 33 -14.34 -7.75 2.69
CA GLN A 33 -13.82 -8.66 1.68
C GLN A 33 -12.31 -8.84 1.86
N LYS A 34 -11.87 -10.00 2.32
CA LYS A 34 -10.45 -10.34 2.48
C LYS A 34 -9.84 -10.69 1.10
N VAL A 35 -9.58 -9.67 0.31
CA VAL A 35 -8.90 -9.78 -0.99
C VAL A 35 -7.46 -9.31 -0.82
N TRP A 36 -6.51 -10.16 -1.18
CA TRP A 36 -5.10 -9.85 -1.05
C TRP A 36 -4.58 -9.15 -2.31
N GLY A 37 -3.85 -8.06 -2.09
CA GLY A 37 -3.09 -7.40 -3.14
C GLY A 37 -1.85 -8.22 -3.51
N ILE A 38 -1.57 -8.28 -4.81
CA ILE A 38 -0.30 -8.77 -5.37
C ILE A 38 0.24 -7.73 -6.36
N ALA A 39 1.53 -7.69 -6.54
CA ALA A 39 2.18 -6.82 -7.50
C ALA A 39 3.09 -7.63 -8.42
N VAL A 40 3.02 -7.32 -9.71
CA VAL A 40 3.84 -7.93 -10.75
C VAL A 40 4.26 -6.88 -11.77
N SER A 41 5.36 -7.09 -12.45
CA SER A 41 5.84 -6.16 -13.49
C SER A 41 4.99 -6.19 -14.77
N ASP A 42 4.22 -7.25 -14.98
CA ASP A 42 3.45 -7.50 -16.22
C ASP A 42 4.29 -7.37 -17.49
N ALA A 43 5.57 -7.80 -17.40
CA ALA A 43 6.54 -7.62 -18.47
C ALA A 43 6.34 -8.65 -19.59
N HIS A 44 6.10 -8.16 -20.81
CA HIS A 44 5.89 -8.98 -22.01
C HIS A 44 7.12 -9.02 -22.90
N THR A 45 8.11 -8.17 -22.64
CA THR A 45 9.39 -8.12 -23.36
C THR A 45 10.53 -7.97 -22.37
N VAL A 46 11.71 -8.52 -22.70
CA VAL A 46 12.92 -8.41 -21.87
C VAL A 46 13.35 -6.95 -21.73
N PHE A 47 13.27 -6.20 -22.83
CA PHE A 47 13.63 -4.79 -22.87
C PHE A 47 12.40 -3.90 -22.98
N GLY A 48 12.41 -2.75 -22.32
CA GLY A 48 11.36 -1.74 -22.39
C GLY A 48 10.26 -1.86 -21.33
N ASN A 49 9.91 -3.05 -20.86
CA ASN A 49 8.89 -3.25 -19.83
C ASN A 49 9.41 -3.19 -18.39
N GLY A 50 10.72 -3.37 -18.16
CA GLY A 50 11.30 -3.36 -16.81
C GLY A 50 10.91 -4.58 -15.99
N VAL A 51 11.42 -5.76 -16.39
CA VAL A 51 11.23 -7.01 -15.66
C VAL A 51 11.63 -6.84 -14.19
N GLY A 52 10.75 -7.29 -13.26
CA GLY A 52 10.99 -7.18 -11.82
C GLY A 52 10.75 -5.78 -11.23
N GLY A 53 10.18 -4.83 -11.97
CA GLY A 53 9.84 -3.50 -11.48
C GLY A 53 8.88 -3.58 -10.29
N TRP A 54 7.61 -3.87 -10.53
CA TRP A 54 6.69 -4.28 -9.48
C TRP A 54 6.86 -5.75 -9.16
N ARG A 55 6.89 -6.10 -7.89
CA ARG A 55 7.04 -7.48 -7.42
C ARG A 55 6.42 -7.67 -6.05
N THR A 56 6.10 -8.93 -5.75
CA THR A 56 5.59 -9.37 -4.45
C THR A 56 6.68 -10.16 -3.72
N TYR A 57 6.90 -9.83 -2.46
CA TYR A 57 7.71 -10.63 -1.54
C TYR A 57 6.80 -11.41 -0.61
N ILE A 58 7.14 -12.68 -0.43
CA ILE A 58 6.48 -13.61 0.48
C ILE A 58 7.54 -14.11 1.46
N PRO A 59 7.30 -14.05 2.78
CA PRO A 59 8.25 -14.58 3.76
C PRO A 59 8.49 -16.07 3.54
N SER A 60 9.69 -16.55 3.85
CA SER A 60 10.05 -17.95 3.92
C SER A 60 10.70 -18.25 5.26
N SER A 61 10.64 -19.49 5.72
CA SER A 61 11.35 -19.97 6.91
C SER A 61 12.84 -20.16 6.67
N SER A 62 13.26 -20.30 5.41
CA SER A 62 14.66 -20.38 4.99
C SER A 62 14.92 -19.44 3.82
N ASP A 63 16.14 -18.91 3.69
CA ASP A 63 16.67 -18.18 2.54
C ASP A 63 17.56 -19.06 1.65
N GLU A 64 17.79 -20.31 2.04
CA GLU A 64 18.46 -21.31 1.20
C GLU A 64 17.46 -21.81 0.13
N PRO A 65 17.73 -21.62 -1.17
CA PRO A 65 16.76 -21.94 -2.24
C PRO A 65 16.26 -23.39 -2.24
N GLU A 66 17.12 -24.32 -1.86
CA GLU A 66 16.81 -25.76 -1.82
C GLU A 66 15.89 -26.16 -0.66
N GLU A 67 15.78 -25.31 0.36
CA GLU A 67 14.95 -25.52 1.55
C GLU A 67 13.62 -24.79 1.48
N ILE A 68 13.40 -23.97 0.45
CA ILE A 68 12.15 -23.23 0.26
C ILE A 68 11.04 -24.19 -0.21
N GLU A 69 10.09 -24.47 0.66
CA GLU A 69 8.94 -25.33 0.34
C GLU A 69 7.83 -24.52 -0.35
N TRP A 70 7.41 -24.97 -1.52
CA TRP A 70 6.33 -24.32 -2.28
C TRP A 70 4.99 -24.31 -1.51
N GLU A 71 4.70 -25.30 -0.69
CA GLU A 71 3.54 -25.37 0.20
C GLU A 71 3.54 -24.24 1.21
N GLU A 72 4.71 -23.94 1.80
CA GLU A 72 4.85 -22.80 2.70
C GLU A 72 4.55 -21.49 1.99
N ILE A 73 5.15 -21.26 0.82
CA ILE A 73 4.92 -20.07 0.02
C ILE A 73 3.44 -19.92 -0.35
N SER A 74 2.81 -21.01 -0.81
CA SER A 74 1.38 -21.04 -1.13
C SER A 74 0.49 -20.73 0.08
N ARG A 75 0.79 -21.30 1.23
CA ARG A 75 0.05 -21.08 2.49
C ARG A 75 0.19 -19.63 2.95
N ARG A 76 1.39 -19.07 2.92
CA ARG A 76 1.66 -17.67 3.30
C ARG A 76 0.98 -16.68 2.35
N ALA A 77 1.01 -16.94 1.04
CA ALA A 77 0.31 -16.14 0.04
C ALA A 77 -1.22 -16.15 0.28
N LYS A 78 -1.80 -17.32 0.52
CA LYS A 78 -3.24 -17.47 0.85
C LYS A 78 -3.61 -16.77 2.16
N ALA A 79 -2.68 -16.68 3.10
CA ALA A 79 -2.85 -15.93 4.34
C ALA A 79 -2.65 -14.41 4.18
N GLY A 80 -2.26 -13.92 3.00
CA GLY A 80 -2.01 -12.50 2.76
C GLY A 80 -0.68 -11.98 3.30
N GLN A 81 0.24 -12.86 3.72
CA GLN A 81 1.55 -12.50 4.24
C GLN A 81 2.47 -12.04 3.11
N MET A 82 2.15 -10.91 2.52
CA MET A 82 2.82 -10.41 1.33
C MET A 82 3.11 -8.92 1.44
N MET A 83 4.26 -8.52 0.90
CA MET A 83 4.68 -7.15 0.70
C MET A 83 4.82 -6.88 -0.80
N LEU A 84 4.28 -5.75 -1.26
CA LEU A 84 4.25 -5.32 -2.65
C LEU A 84 5.21 -4.14 -2.82
N THR A 85 6.10 -4.19 -3.80
CA THR A 85 7.12 -3.16 -3.92
C THR A 85 7.64 -2.92 -5.33
N THR A 86 8.16 -1.72 -5.54
CA THR A 86 8.99 -1.36 -6.70
C THR A 86 10.48 -1.31 -6.38
N GLY A 87 10.86 -1.49 -5.10
CA GLY A 87 12.27 -1.43 -4.70
C GLY A 87 12.50 -1.42 -3.20
N PRO A 88 11.87 -0.53 -2.42
CA PRO A 88 11.99 -0.54 -0.98
C PRO A 88 11.54 -1.88 -0.37
N PHE A 89 12.24 -2.35 0.64
CA PHE A 89 11.88 -3.53 1.42
C PHE A 89 11.23 -3.07 2.72
N LEU A 90 9.93 -3.30 2.85
CA LEU A 90 9.10 -2.87 3.98
C LEU A 90 8.79 -4.08 4.87
N GLN A 91 9.18 -4.01 6.12
CA GLN A 91 8.84 -4.98 7.16
C GLN A 91 7.87 -4.35 8.13
N VAL A 92 6.75 -5.00 8.37
CA VAL A 92 5.74 -4.56 9.35
C VAL A 92 5.27 -5.74 10.17
N SER A 93 5.23 -5.56 11.47
CA SER A 93 4.62 -6.49 12.41
C SER A 93 4.02 -5.73 13.59
N THR A 94 3.08 -6.33 14.25
CA THR A 94 2.60 -5.83 15.54
C THR A 94 3.56 -6.25 16.66
N LYS A 95 3.40 -5.67 17.83
CA LYS A 95 4.24 -6.01 19.01
C LYS A 95 4.12 -7.49 19.41
N ASP A 96 2.97 -8.09 19.20
CA ASP A 96 2.72 -9.52 19.46
C ASP A 96 3.18 -10.45 18.31
N GLY A 97 3.80 -9.88 17.25
CA GLY A 97 4.35 -10.63 16.12
C GLY A 97 3.35 -10.91 15.01
N THR A 98 2.15 -10.35 15.03
CA THR A 98 1.19 -10.51 13.93
C THR A 98 1.72 -9.83 12.66
N LEU A 99 1.75 -10.60 11.58
CA LEU A 99 2.21 -10.17 10.25
C LEU A 99 1.04 -9.69 9.37
N PRO A 100 1.32 -9.01 8.25
CA PRO A 100 0.31 -8.72 7.22
C PRO A 100 -0.57 -9.93 6.88
N GLY A 101 -1.86 -9.69 6.64
CA GLY A 101 -2.87 -10.73 6.46
C GLY A 101 -3.47 -11.27 7.76
N GLY A 102 -2.81 -11.05 8.89
CA GLY A 102 -3.23 -11.53 10.20
C GLY A 102 -4.28 -10.67 10.88
N LEU A 103 -4.87 -11.22 11.93
CA LEU A 103 -5.77 -10.56 12.88
C LEU A 103 -5.09 -10.51 14.23
N THR A 104 -5.07 -9.34 14.86
CA THR A 104 -4.59 -9.16 16.24
C THR A 104 -5.62 -8.40 17.07
N ARG A 105 -5.53 -8.53 18.39
CA ARG A 105 -6.35 -7.79 19.34
C ARG A 105 -5.59 -6.59 19.88
N ALA A 106 -6.25 -5.42 19.89
CA ALA A 106 -5.72 -4.22 20.51
C ALA A 106 -6.87 -3.36 21.04
N ASN A 107 -6.91 -3.06 22.32
CA ASN A 107 -8.01 -2.29 22.92
C ASN A 107 -8.05 -0.84 22.37
N ASP A 108 -7.22 0.06 22.92
CA ASP A 108 -7.25 1.49 22.56
C ASP A 108 -6.10 1.90 21.64
N SER A 109 -5.08 1.07 21.53
CA SER A 109 -3.89 1.36 20.73
C SER A 109 -3.17 0.12 20.25
N LEU A 110 -2.62 0.19 19.06
CA LEU A 110 -1.77 -0.83 18.45
C LEU A 110 -0.33 -0.33 18.39
N SER A 111 0.62 -1.19 18.74
CA SER A 111 2.04 -0.95 18.52
C SER A 111 2.50 -1.70 17.27
N LEU A 112 3.01 -0.95 16.28
CA LEU A 112 3.57 -1.47 15.04
C LEU A 112 5.08 -1.29 15.00
N ASN A 113 5.83 -2.34 14.71
CA ASN A 113 7.22 -2.25 14.31
C ASN A 113 7.26 -2.05 12.79
N VAL A 114 7.92 -0.99 12.34
CA VAL A 114 8.02 -0.63 10.92
C VAL A 114 9.47 -0.43 10.55
N GLY A 115 9.99 -1.29 9.67
CA GLY A 115 11.33 -1.20 9.10
C GLY A 115 11.28 -1.00 7.58
N VAL A 116 12.09 -0.08 7.06
CA VAL A 116 12.22 0.14 5.60
C VAL A 116 13.68 0.13 5.22
N GLN A 117 14.04 -0.72 4.28
CA GLN A 117 15.36 -0.77 3.67
C GLN A 117 15.27 -0.44 2.18
N CYS A 118 16.31 0.22 1.67
CA CYS A 118 16.44 0.49 0.24
C CYS A 118 17.84 0.13 -0.26
N PRO A 119 17.96 -0.37 -1.49
CA PRO A 119 19.25 -0.45 -2.16
C PRO A 119 19.82 0.97 -2.37
N SER A 120 21.13 1.09 -2.57
CA SER A 120 21.86 2.36 -2.64
C SER A 120 21.41 3.30 -3.76
N TRP A 121 20.68 2.81 -4.75
CA TRP A 121 20.28 3.56 -5.94
C TRP A 121 18.85 4.13 -5.87
N ILE A 122 18.11 3.87 -4.78
CA ILE A 122 16.80 4.49 -4.50
C ILE A 122 16.70 4.91 -3.03
N ASP A 123 15.73 5.77 -2.74
CA ASP A 123 15.43 6.20 -1.38
C ASP A 123 13.93 6.40 -1.19
N ILE A 124 13.52 6.59 0.07
CA ILE A 124 12.19 7.00 0.47
C ILE A 124 12.25 8.30 1.26
N ASP A 125 11.21 9.08 1.19
CA ASP A 125 11.04 10.31 1.97
C ASP A 125 9.70 10.38 2.72
N ARG A 126 8.93 9.28 2.68
CA ARG A 126 7.64 9.18 3.37
C ARG A 126 7.37 7.76 3.85
N VAL A 127 6.89 7.66 5.09
CA VAL A 127 6.22 6.47 5.64
C VAL A 127 4.87 6.91 6.15
N GLN A 128 3.81 6.24 5.72
CA GLN A 128 2.44 6.58 6.06
C GLN A 128 1.64 5.36 6.50
N VAL A 129 0.85 5.51 7.55
CA VAL A 129 -0.10 4.50 7.98
C VAL A 129 -1.49 4.87 7.49
N LEU A 130 -2.15 3.94 6.82
CA LEU A 130 -3.55 4.03 6.41
C LEU A 130 -4.40 3.23 7.40
N ILE A 131 -5.40 3.86 7.97
CA ILE A 131 -6.39 3.23 8.86
C ILE A 131 -7.71 3.17 8.08
N ASN A 132 -8.22 1.98 7.83
CA ASN A 132 -9.40 1.77 7.00
C ASN A 132 -9.32 2.51 5.65
N GLY A 133 -8.14 2.49 5.03
CA GLY A 133 -7.86 3.16 3.76
C GLY A 133 -7.74 4.68 3.82
N ARG A 134 -7.93 5.29 4.99
CA ARG A 134 -7.83 6.74 5.18
C ARG A 134 -6.47 7.15 5.69
N GLN A 135 -6.02 8.30 5.20
CA GLN A 135 -4.80 8.96 5.64
C GLN A 135 -5.06 9.82 6.88
N SER A 136 -4.07 9.90 7.75
CA SER A 136 -4.04 10.83 8.88
C SER A 136 -2.75 11.65 8.82
N SER A 137 -2.81 12.92 9.21
CA SER A 137 -1.60 13.75 9.37
C SER A 137 -0.72 13.27 10.53
N GLU A 138 -1.31 12.66 11.54
CA GLU A 138 -0.64 12.11 12.72
C GLU A 138 0.29 10.94 12.34
N HIS A 139 -0.13 10.13 11.38
CA HIS A 139 0.60 8.93 10.93
C HIS A 139 1.19 9.09 9.54
N ASN A 140 1.59 10.31 9.18
CA ASN A 140 2.24 10.65 7.94
C ASN A 140 3.63 11.23 8.21
N TYR A 141 4.61 10.37 8.30
CA TYR A 141 6.00 10.71 8.58
C TYR A 141 6.72 11.06 7.28
N THR A 142 7.28 12.24 7.20
CA THR A 142 8.06 12.67 6.03
C THR A 142 9.45 13.11 6.46
N ARG A 143 10.45 12.87 5.62
CA ARG A 143 11.85 13.28 5.89
C ARG A 143 11.98 14.79 6.15
N ILE A 144 11.07 15.61 5.59
CA ILE A 144 11.06 17.06 5.82
C ILE A 144 10.54 17.41 7.22
N LYS A 145 9.47 16.76 7.68
CA LYS A 145 8.82 17.07 8.96
C LYS A 145 9.41 16.31 10.14
N HIS A 146 9.97 15.13 9.88
CA HIS A 146 10.49 14.20 10.87
C HIS A 146 11.84 13.64 10.42
N PRO A 147 12.85 14.53 10.16
CA PRO A 147 14.14 14.08 9.64
C PRO A 147 14.84 13.10 10.58
N GLU A 148 14.60 13.19 11.88
CA GLU A 148 15.15 12.34 12.93
C GLU A 148 14.72 10.86 12.82
N LEU A 149 13.61 10.57 12.13
CA LEU A 149 13.09 9.20 11.95
C LEU A 149 13.70 8.51 10.72
N PHE A 150 14.35 9.26 9.84
CA PHE A 150 14.92 8.74 8.59
C PHE A 150 16.44 8.66 8.66
N GLN A 151 17.01 7.63 8.04
CA GLN A 151 18.43 7.37 8.00
C GLN A 151 18.95 7.39 6.56
N ASP A 152 20.28 7.63 6.39
CA ASP A 152 20.92 7.73 5.08
C ASP A 152 21.47 6.40 4.56
N GLY A 153 21.66 5.39 5.42
CA GLY A 153 22.17 4.07 5.06
C GLY A 153 21.19 3.21 4.25
N VAL A 154 21.40 1.90 4.25
CA VAL A 154 20.48 0.91 3.68
C VAL A 154 19.17 0.90 4.44
N LEU A 155 19.23 0.94 5.76
CA LEU A 155 18.08 1.12 6.64
C LEU A 155 17.63 2.57 6.55
N LYS A 156 16.42 2.81 6.07
CA LYS A 156 15.88 4.15 5.83
C LYS A 156 14.95 4.64 6.93
N PHE A 157 14.24 3.70 7.54
CA PHE A 157 13.29 3.97 8.60
C PHE A 157 13.21 2.74 9.51
N ASP A 158 13.25 2.93 10.82
CA ASP A 158 13.13 1.84 11.80
C ASP A 158 12.50 2.40 13.06
N GLN A 159 11.20 2.21 13.21
CA GLN A 159 10.43 2.80 14.29
C GLN A 159 9.36 1.86 14.83
N GLN A 160 9.10 1.99 16.13
CA GLN A 160 7.89 1.49 16.74
C GLN A 160 6.84 2.60 16.79
N LEU A 161 5.75 2.42 16.06
CA LEU A 161 4.67 3.39 15.94
C LEU A 161 3.50 2.98 16.84
N THR A 162 2.91 3.95 17.55
CA THR A 162 1.69 3.74 18.32
C THR A 162 0.50 4.31 17.57
N ILE A 163 -0.47 3.46 17.22
CA ILE A 163 -1.67 3.83 16.50
C ILE A 163 -2.86 3.75 17.45
N LYS A 164 -3.52 4.87 17.68
CA LYS A 164 -4.74 4.93 18.49
C LYS A 164 -5.92 4.43 17.68
N LEU A 165 -6.73 3.58 18.26
CA LEU A 165 -7.90 2.98 17.65
C LEU A 165 -9.09 3.14 18.59
N SER A 166 -10.28 3.44 18.05
CA SER A 166 -11.53 3.54 18.79
C SER A 166 -12.58 2.53 18.34
N GLN A 167 -12.24 1.75 17.32
CA GLN A 167 -13.05 0.71 16.72
C GLN A 167 -12.16 -0.21 15.88
N ASP A 168 -12.70 -1.32 15.46
CA ASP A 168 -12.04 -2.25 14.56
C ASP A 168 -11.52 -1.57 13.31
N ALA A 169 -10.34 -1.98 12.91
CA ALA A 169 -9.67 -1.36 11.77
C ALA A 169 -8.82 -2.36 10.99
N HIS A 170 -8.61 -2.07 9.72
CA HIS A 170 -7.49 -2.64 8.99
C HIS A 170 -6.40 -1.58 8.78
N ILE A 171 -5.15 -1.99 8.94
CA ILE A 171 -3.99 -1.11 8.84
C ILE A 171 -3.09 -1.54 7.69
N ILE A 172 -2.67 -0.56 6.89
CA ILE A 172 -1.69 -0.71 5.83
C ILE A 172 -0.63 0.37 6.00
N VAL A 173 0.64 -0.02 6.05
CA VAL A 173 1.78 0.91 6.01
C VAL A 173 2.28 1.03 4.58
N VAL A 174 2.57 2.25 4.17
CA VAL A 174 3.11 2.59 2.86
C VAL A 174 4.43 3.32 3.05
N ALA A 175 5.51 2.81 2.44
CA ALA A 175 6.77 3.53 2.27
C ALA A 175 6.84 4.07 0.85
N TYR A 176 7.21 5.36 0.68
CA TYR A 176 7.12 6.03 -0.60
C TYR A 176 8.26 7.04 -0.80
N GLY A 177 8.84 7.05 -2.00
CA GLY A 177 9.86 7.99 -2.44
C GLY A 177 9.26 9.05 -3.38
N GLU A 178 8.62 10.08 -2.80
CA GLU A 178 7.91 11.12 -3.55
C GLU A 178 8.84 11.90 -4.50
N ASN A 179 10.07 12.14 -4.06
CA ASN A 179 11.07 12.91 -4.79
C ASN A 179 12.12 12.04 -5.53
N PHE A 180 11.92 10.72 -5.55
CA PHE A 180 12.81 9.76 -6.20
C PHE A 180 12.13 9.09 -7.39
N ASP A 181 12.90 8.43 -8.24
CA ASP A 181 12.42 7.59 -9.33
C ASP A 181 13.26 6.31 -9.44
N LEU A 182 12.88 5.42 -10.35
CA LEU A 182 13.54 4.14 -10.54
C LEU A 182 14.47 4.09 -11.76
N LYS A 183 14.79 5.24 -12.37
CA LYS A 183 15.58 5.31 -13.61
C LYS A 183 16.98 4.70 -13.47
N THR A 184 17.61 4.81 -12.30
CA THR A 184 18.93 4.23 -12.07
C THR A 184 18.93 2.71 -12.24
N GLY A 185 17.87 2.02 -11.77
CA GLY A 185 17.76 0.56 -11.91
C GLY A 185 17.08 0.11 -13.20
N TYR A 186 16.10 0.87 -13.69
CA TYR A 186 15.22 0.44 -14.80
C TYR A 186 15.36 1.28 -16.07
N GLY A 187 16.25 2.27 -16.07
CA GLY A 187 16.58 3.08 -17.24
C GLY A 187 15.36 3.73 -17.88
N LYS A 188 15.25 3.57 -19.20
CA LYS A 188 14.14 4.09 -20.01
C LYS A 188 12.92 3.16 -20.09
N SER A 189 12.92 2.05 -19.36
CA SER A 189 11.75 1.16 -19.31
C SER A 189 10.51 1.86 -18.74
N SER A 190 9.33 1.27 -18.95
CA SER A 190 8.07 1.79 -18.37
C SER A 190 8.11 1.84 -16.84
N GLN A 191 8.93 1.01 -16.18
CA GLN A 191 9.09 1.00 -14.73
C GLN A 191 10.02 2.12 -14.22
N GLY A 192 10.94 2.63 -15.06
CA GLY A 192 11.91 3.66 -14.66
C GLY A 192 11.29 4.97 -14.20
N THR A 193 10.09 5.32 -14.68
CA THR A 193 9.35 6.51 -14.28
C THR A 193 8.49 6.33 -13.03
N ASN A 194 8.37 5.10 -12.54
CA ASN A 194 7.66 4.84 -11.30
C ASN A 194 8.44 5.41 -10.10
N LYS A 195 7.72 5.59 -9.01
CA LYS A 195 8.27 6.01 -7.73
C LYS A 195 8.69 4.79 -6.90
N PRO A 196 9.75 4.88 -6.08
CA PRO A 196 10.00 3.91 -5.03
C PRO A 196 8.76 3.81 -4.14
N CYS A 197 8.20 2.62 -4.02
CA CYS A 197 6.98 2.38 -3.25
C CYS A 197 7.00 0.96 -2.69
N ALA A 198 6.60 0.82 -1.44
CA ALA A 198 6.30 -0.47 -0.85
C ALA A 198 5.07 -0.35 0.06
N TYR A 199 4.23 -1.37 0.06
CA TYR A 199 3.12 -1.53 0.99
C TYR A 199 2.83 -3.03 1.19
N HIS A 200 2.07 -3.35 2.21
CA HIS A 200 1.72 -4.73 2.53
C HIS A 200 0.21 -4.95 2.51
N ASN A 201 -0.22 -6.19 2.52
CA ASN A 201 -1.62 -6.55 2.76
C ASN A 201 -2.03 -6.14 4.18
N PRO A 202 -3.31 -5.85 4.45
CA PRO A 202 -3.74 -5.30 5.73
C PRO A 202 -3.44 -6.21 6.91
N ILE A 203 -3.15 -5.60 8.06
CA ILE A 203 -3.28 -6.23 9.37
C ILE A 203 -4.66 -5.83 9.90
N PHE A 204 -5.46 -6.81 10.30
CA PHE A 204 -6.79 -6.58 10.88
C PHE A 204 -6.68 -6.48 12.39
N ILE A 205 -7.42 -5.55 12.98
CA ILE A 205 -7.43 -5.30 14.41
C ILE A 205 -8.85 -5.46 14.94
N ASP A 206 -8.98 -6.28 15.95
CA ASP A 206 -10.17 -6.49 16.76
C ASP A 206 -9.98 -5.70 18.07
N THR A 207 -10.82 -4.71 18.32
CA THR A 207 -10.68 -3.81 19.47
C THR A 207 -11.50 -4.22 20.67
N ASP A 208 -12.56 -4.98 20.51
CA ASP A 208 -13.46 -5.43 21.57
C ASP A 208 -13.44 -6.93 21.86
N GLY A 209 -12.83 -7.73 20.97
CA GLY A 209 -12.60 -9.15 21.15
C GLY A 209 -13.70 -10.05 20.62
N ASP A 210 -14.60 -9.53 19.80
CA ASP A 210 -15.67 -10.29 19.17
C ASP A 210 -15.32 -10.71 17.71
N GLY A 211 -14.14 -10.33 17.22
CA GLY A 211 -13.63 -10.54 15.89
C GLY A 211 -13.64 -9.25 15.06
N PHE A 212 -13.00 -9.25 13.89
CA PHE A 212 -12.95 -8.07 13.05
C PHE A 212 -14.29 -7.73 12.42
N THR A 213 -14.85 -6.59 12.76
CA THR A 213 -16.05 -6.01 12.17
C THR A 213 -15.68 -4.92 11.14
N PRO A 214 -16.03 -5.08 9.86
CA PRO A 214 -15.75 -4.08 8.83
C PRO A 214 -16.60 -2.83 9.02
N ASN A 215 -16.01 -1.64 8.79
CA ASN A 215 -16.68 -0.36 9.03
C ASN A 215 -17.63 0.08 7.90
N GLY A 216 -17.64 -0.58 6.75
CA GLY A 216 -18.50 -0.27 5.61
C GLY A 216 -18.18 1.06 4.89
N ASP A 217 -17.08 1.73 5.21
CA ASP A 217 -16.73 3.03 4.65
C ASP A 217 -16.40 2.95 3.16
N THR A 218 -17.17 3.61 2.33
CA THR A 218 -16.95 3.68 0.89
C THR A 218 -15.90 4.70 0.46
N LEU A 219 -15.18 5.30 1.42
CA LEU A 219 -14.18 6.35 1.19
C LEU A 219 -14.73 7.59 0.46
N GLY A 220 -16.04 7.85 0.60
CA GLY A 220 -16.73 8.98 -0.01
C GLY A 220 -17.24 8.73 -1.44
N PHE A 221 -17.14 7.51 -1.97
CA PHE A 221 -17.60 7.20 -3.32
C PHE A 221 -18.51 5.96 -3.32
N PRO A 222 -19.67 5.99 -4.01
CA PRO A 222 -20.61 4.87 -4.02
C PRO A 222 -20.02 3.64 -4.73
N ILE A 223 -20.48 2.47 -4.30
CA ILE A 223 -20.16 1.21 -4.97
C ILE A 223 -21.41 0.74 -5.74
N PRO A 224 -21.25 0.18 -6.94
CA PRO A 224 -20.01 -0.03 -7.68
C PRO A 224 -19.56 1.24 -8.44
N THR A 225 -18.33 1.67 -8.19
CA THR A 225 -17.72 2.83 -8.86
C THR A 225 -17.63 2.65 -10.38
N ALA A 226 -17.54 1.41 -10.87
CA ALA A 226 -17.48 1.07 -12.30
C ALA A 226 -18.72 1.48 -13.11
N LYS A 227 -19.86 1.75 -12.46
CA LYS A 227 -21.09 2.21 -13.10
C LYS A 227 -21.23 3.73 -13.22
N MET A 228 -20.26 4.50 -12.71
CA MET A 228 -20.32 5.95 -12.82
C MET A 228 -20.13 6.41 -14.25
N SER A 229 -21.03 7.28 -14.71
CA SER A 229 -20.90 7.91 -16.03
C SER A 229 -19.74 8.92 -16.05
N VAL A 230 -19.18 9.18 -17.25
CA VAL A 230 -18.13 10.20 -17.43
C VAL A 230 -18.57 11.55 -16.87
N ASN A 231 -19.84 11.93 -17.06
CA ASN A 231 -20.35 13.21 -16.55
C ASN A 231 -20.43 13.25 -15.02
N ALA A 232 -20.86 12.17 -14.38
CA ALA A 232 -20.88 12.07 -12.92
C ALA A 232 -19.45 12.17 -12.32
N VAL A 233 -18.47 11.54 -12.97
CA VAL A 233 -17.08 11.65 -12.57
C VAL A 233 -16.53 13.06 -12.77
N LYS A 234 -16.82 13.72 -13.89
CA LYS A 234 -16.43 15.12 -14.13
C LYS A 234 -16.98 16.05 -13.06
N GLU A 235 -18.24 15.91 -12.69
CA GLU A 235 -18.86 16.69 -11.64
C GLU A 235 -18.18 16.49 -10.28
N GLN A 236 -17.85 15.26 -9.92
CA GLN A 236 -17.13 14.99 -8.67
C GLN A 236 -15.70 15.54 -8.70
N LEU A 237 -14.98 15.41 -9.81
CA LEU A 237 -13.64 15.95 -9.95
C LEU A 237 -13.63 17.48 -9.86
N SER A 238 -14.64 18.16 -10.41
CA SER A 238 -14.75 19.63 -10.31
C SER A 238 -14.94 20.11 -8.86
N LYS A 239 -15.67 19.35 -8.03
CA LYS A 239 -15.87 19.67 -6.60
C LYS A 239 -14.58 19.51 -5.78
N LEU A 240 -13.72 18.54 -6.15
CA LEU A 240 -12.44 18.30 -5.48
C LEU A 240 -11.36 19.35 -5.84
N ASN A 241 -11.46 19.95 -7.01
CA ASN A 241 -10.51 20.96 -7.49
C ASN A 241 -10.90 22.40 -7.10
N THR A 242 -11.98 22.60 -6.36
CA THR A 242 -12.36 23.91 -5.85
C THR A 242 -11.51 24.22 -4.61
N PRO A 243 -10.63 25.23 -4.60
CA PRO A 243 -9.90 25.61 -3.40
C PRO A 243 -10.91 25.95 -2.31
N THR A 244 -10.80 25.32 -1.19
CA THR A 244 -11.53 25.76 0.03
C THR A 244 -11.01 27.14 0.38
N LYS A 245 -11.88 28.16 0.26
CA LYS A 245 -11.60 29.55 0.69
C LYS A 245 -11.40 29.62 2.19
#